data_852934238561f3eff4d55a6f007862c8
#
_entry.id   852934238561f3eff4d55a6f007862c8
#
_cell.length_a   1.000
_cell.length_b   1.000
_cell.length_c   1.000
_cell.angle_alpha   90.00
_cell.angle_beta   90.00
_cell.angle_gamma   90.00
#
_symmetry.space_group_name_H-M   'P 1'
#
loop_
_entity.id
_entity.type
_entity.pdbx_description
1 polymer ?
#
loop_
_entity_poly.entity_id
_entity_poly.type
_entity_poly.pdbx_seq_one_letter_code
_entity_poly.pdbx_strand_id
1 'polypeptide(L)'
;INTGVSGALSPELRVGDVVVGTDVVQHDVDTSALGEPVGFVSTVDRLSFPLDNFASTAIAAAAEELGIRAVRGRIASGDQFVASTARKEEIVRLFSAVTCEMEAGAIAHVCFLNRIPCAVIRSISDGGNEEAPMSYEEFLPLAAKNSAELTLAYLKSLENL
;
A
#
# COMPACT_ATOMS: atom_id res chain seq x y z
N ILE A 1 6.82 7.83 7.49
CA ILE A 1 6.50 6.41 7.23
C ILE A 1 5.05 6.16 7.61
N ASN A 2 4.29 5.54 6.72
CA ASN A 2 2.99 4.96 7.03
C ASN A 2 3.12 3.43 6.98
N THR A 3 2.75 2.76 8.06
CA THR A 3 2.87 1.30 8.19
C THR A 3 1.55 0.70 8.66
N GLY A 4 1.24 -0.51 8.23
CA GLY A 4 -0.03 -1.17 8.55
C GLY A 4 -0.25 -2.45 7.76
N VAL A 5 -1.50 -2.86 7.67
CA VAL A 5 -1.95 -4.06 6.97
C VAL A 5 -2.68 -3.73 5.69
N SER A 6 -2.86 -4.71 4.80
CA SER A 6 -3.57 -4.52 3.53
C SER A 6 -4.05 -5.82 2.92
N GLY A 7 -5.04 -5.73 2.05
CA GLY A 7 -5.54 -6.84 1.23
C GLY A 7 -4.71 -7.03 -0.04
N ALA A 8 -4.40 -8.29 -0.39
CA ALA A 8 -3.68 -8.63 -1.60
C ALA A 8 -4.56 -8.47 -2.85
N LEU A 9 -4.08 -7.68 -3.82
CA LEU A 9 -4.68 -7.60 -5.15
C LEU A 9 -3.94 -8.51 -6.15
N SER A 10 -2.61 -8.60 -6.05
CA SER A 10 -1.82 -9.50 -6.88
C SER A 10 -1.95 -10.95 -6.42
N PRO A 11 -2.10 -11.92 -7.34
CA PRO A 11 -2.16 -13.34 -7.01
C PRO A 11 -0.81 -13.91 -6.52
N GLU A 12 0.26 -13.16 -6.67
CA GLU A 12 1.60 -13.56 -6.21
C GLU A 12 1.81 -13.30 -4.72
N LEU A 13 0.97 -12.46 -4.10
CA LEU A 13 1.06 -12.10 -2.69
C LEU A 13 0.31 -13.10 -1.82
N ARG A 14 0.89 -13.40 -0.68
CA ARG A 14 0.34 -14.28 0.35
C ARG A 14 0.26 -13.53 1.67
N VAL A 15 -0.62 -13.98 2.55
CA VAL A 15 -0.70 -13.49 3.93
C VAL A 15 0.68 -13.61 4.59
N GLY A 16 1.11 -12.53 5.23
CA GLY A 16 2.44 -12.38 5.83
C GLY A 16 3.51 -11.78 4.93
N ASP A 17 3.30 -11.74 3.60
CA ASP A 17 4.17 -10.97 2.69
C ASP A 17 4.07 -9.47 3.01
N VAL A 18 5.08 -8.72 2.60
CA VAL A 18 5.11 -7.26 2.75
C VAL A 18 5.09 -6.59 1.38
N VAL A 19 4.34 -5.52 1.25
CA VAL A 19 4.42 -4.59 0.11
C VAL A 19 5.12 -3.31 0.56
N VAL A 20 6.19 -2.95 -0.14
CA VAL A 20 6.84 -1.66 -0.04
C VAL A 20 6.36 -0.79 -1.20
N GLY A 21 5.64 0.28 -0.89
CA GLY A 21 5.00 1.11 -1.90
C GLY A 21 6.00 1.82 -2.82
N THR A 22 5.67 1.88 -4.11
CA THR A 22 6.35 2.72 -5.10
C THR A 22 5.61 4.02 -5.34
N ASP A 23 4.30 3.95 -5.34
CA ASP A 23 3.37 5.06 -5.43
C ASP A 23 2.00 4.65 -4.86
N VAL A 24 1.14 5.63 -4.60
CA VAL A 24 -0.21 5.40 -4.09
C VAL A 24 -1.22 6.04 -5.03
N VAL A 25 -2.30 5.33 -5.36
CA VAL A 25 -3.47 5.86 -6.07
C VAL A 25 -4.69 5.86 -5.16
N GLN A 26 -5.53 6.89 -5.26
CA GLN A 26 -6.81 6.96 -4.53
C GLN A 26 -7.90 6.34 -5.43
N HIS A 27 -8.19 5.05 -5.24
CA HIS A 27 -9.02 4.26 -6.15
C HIS A 27 -10.53 4.60 -6.10
N ASP A 28 -10.96 5.35 -5.11
CA ASP A 28 -12.35 5.77 -4.88
C ASP A 28 -12.61 7.25 -5.22
N VAL A 29 -11.59 8.00 -5.62
CA VAL A 29 -11.78 9.32 -6.23
C VAL A 29 -12.33 9.14 -7.63
N ASP A 30 -13.55 9.60 -7.87
CA ASP A 30 -14.22 9.45 -9.16
C ASP A 30 -14.87 10.78 -9.61
N THR A 31 -14.25 11.42 -10.56
CA THR A 31 -14.75 12.60 -11.28
C THR A 31 -14.97 12.27 -12.76
N SER A 32 -15.21 11.00 -13.10
CA SER A 32 -15.39 10.55 -14.48
C SER A 32 -16.61 11.20 -15.17
N ALA A 33 -17.62 11.59 -14.41
CA ALA A 33 -18.74 12.40 -14.93
C ALA A 33 -18.31 13.77 -15.50
N LEU A 34 -17.11 14.25 -15.13
CA LEU A 34 -16.50 15.47 -15.67
C LEU A 34 -15.48 15.18 -16.78
N GLY A 35 -15.34 13.91 -17.19
CA GLY A 35 -14.45 13.47 -18.25
C GLY A 35 -13.03 13.08 -17.80
N GLU A 36 -12.76 13.02 -16.50
CA GLU A 36 -11.46 12.66 -15.95
C GLU A 36 -11.35 11.14 -15.67
N PRO A 37 -10.16 10.56 -15.68
CA PRO A 37 -9.98 9.17 -15.28
C PRO A 37 -10.36 8.96 -13.81
N VAL A 38 -10.90 7.78 -13.47
CA VAL A 38 -11.08 7.38 -12.07
C VAL A 38 -9.73 7.38 -11.36
N GLY A 39 -9.68 7.88 -10.13
CA GLY A 39 -8.46 8.04 -9.33
C GLY A 39 -7.69 9.34 -9.60
N PHE A 40 -8.09 10.12 -10.60
CA PHE A 40 -7.41 11.36 -10.92
C PHE A 40 -7.80 12.48 -9.95
N VAL A 41 -6.80 13.11 -9.35
CA VAL A 41 -6.98 14.22 -8.41
C VAL A 41 -6.71 15.53 -9.13
N SER A 42 -7.75 16.15 -9.67
CA SER A 42 -7.70 17.34 -10.52
C SER A 42 -7.00 18.54 -9.88
N THR A 43 -7.17 18.73 -8.59
CA THR A 43 -6.58 19.85 -7.85
C THR A 43 -5.05 19.86 -7.84
N VAL A 44 -4.43 18.71 -8.07
CA VAL A 44 -2.97 18.53 -8.11
C VAL A 44 -2.48 17.93 -9.43
N ASP A 45 -3.40 17.73 -10.40
CA ASP A 45 -3.11 17.19 -11.73
C ASP A 45 -2.36 15.85 -11.69
N ARG A 46 -2.87 14.87 -10.89
CA ARG A 46 -2.21 13.58 -10.69
C ARG A 46 -3.16 12.41 -10.53
N LEU A 47 -2.73 11.27 -11.08
CA LEU A 47 -3.37 9.99 -10.86
C LEU A 47 -2.80 9.27 -9.63
N SER A 48 -1.50 9.43 -9.36
CA SER A 48 -0.84 8.78 -8.23
C SER A 48 0.17 9.69 -7.54
N PHE A 49 0.46 9.40 -6.29
CA PHE A 49 1.44 10.10 -5.46
C PHE A 49 2.68 9.23 -5.32
N PRO A 50 3.85 9.69 -5.84
CA PRO A 50 5.09 8.93 -5.74
C PRO A 50 5.56 8.85 -4.30
N LEU A 51 6.09 7.70 -3.92
CA LEU A 51 6.74 7.49 -2.64
C LEU A 51 8.26 7.66 -2.77
N ASP A 52 8.92 7.90 -1.63
CA ASP A 52 10.36 8.10 -1.60
C ASP A 52 11.12 6.83 -1.99
N ASN A 53 11.85 6.89 -3.10
CA ASN A 53 12.55 5.73 -3.65
C ASN A 53 13.73 5.28 -2.78
N PHE A 54 14.40 6.21 -2.10
CA PHE A 54 15.52 5.87 -1.22
C PHE A 54 15.00 5.07 -0.02
N ALA A 55 13.99 5.57 0.67
CA ALA A 55 13.36 4.88 1.78
C ALA A 55 12.77 3.53 1.35
N SER A 56 12.05 3.48 0.23
CA SER A 56 11.47 2.24 -0.29
C SER A 56 12.53 1.18 -0.62
N THR A 57 13.70 1.59 -1.12
CA THR A 57 14.81 0.66 -1.41
C THR A 57 15.46 0.15 -0.12
N ALA A 58 15.71 1.04 0.85
CA ALA A 58 16.29 0.64 2.13
C ALA A 58 15.36 -0.27 2.94
N ILE A 59 14.05 0.00 2.91
CA ILE A 59 13.03 -0.87 3.55
C ILE A 59 13.01 -2.26 2.90
N ALA A 60 13.09 -2.35 1.57
CA ALA A 60 13.13 -3.63 0.87
C ALA A 60 14.40 -4.43 1.23
N ALA A 61 15.55 -3.78 1.36
CA ALA A 61 16.80 -4.41 1.82
C ALA A 61 16.67 -4.91 3.26
N ALA A 62 16.10 -4.10 4.17
CA ALA A 62 15.86 -4.54 5.56
C ALA A 62 14.90 -5.74 5.65
N ALA A 63 13.92 -5.83 4.75
CA ALA A 63 13.03 -6.99 4.68
C ALA A 63 13.81 -8.27 4.29
N GLU A 64 14.72 -8.18 3.33
CA GLU A 64 15.58 -9.30 2.93
C GLU A 64 16.45 -9.78 4.08
N GLU A 65 17.08 -8.86 4.84
CA GLU A 65 17.90 -9.18 6.01
C GLU A 65 17.10 -9.90 7.12
N LEU A 66 15.81 -9.56 7.26
CA LEU A 66 14.90 -10.19 8.22
C LEU A 66 14.29 -11.50 7.70
N GLY A 67 14.57 -11.91 6.46
CA GLY A 67 13.94 -13.06 5.82
C GLY A 67 12.44 -12.86 5.53
N ILE A 68 11.98 -11.62 5.48
CA ILE A 68 10.59 -11.26 5.15
C ILE A 68 10.48 -11.09 3.63
N ARG A 69 9.57 -11.82 3.00
CA ARG A 69 9.31 -11.64 1.58
C ARG A 69 8.66 -10.28 1.33
N ALA A 70 9.37 -9.39 0.65
CA ALA A 70 8.87 -8.07 0.29
C ALA A 70 8.74 -7.91 -1.23
N VAL A 71 7.65 -7.28 -1.66
CA VAL A 71 7.37 -6.93 -3.06
C VAL A 71 7.23 -5.42 -3.16
N ARG A 72 7.85 -4.81 -4.16
CA ARG A 72 7.65 -3.38 -4.44
C ARG A 72 6.52 -3.20 -5.45
N GLY A 73 5.61 -2.28 -5.18
CA GLY A 73 4.48 -2.07 -6.08
C GLY A 73 3.57 -0.91 -5.72
N ARG A 74 2.63 -0.62 -6.62
CA ARG A 74 1.59 0.40 -6.41
C ARG A 74 0.59 -0.05 -5.37
N ILE A 75 0.20 0.87 -4.50
CA ILE A 75 -0.83 0.69 -3.48
C ILE A 75 -2.10 1.42 -3.93
N ALA A 76 -3.25 0.74 -3.89
CA ALA A 76 -4.55 1.36 -4.06
C ALA A 76 -5.13 1.70 -2.68
N SER A 77 -5.45 2.97 -2.46
CA SER A 77 -5.99 3.47 -1.19
C SER A 77 -7.39 4.03 -1.40
N GLY A 78 -8.30 3.83 -0.45
CA GLY A 78 -9.66 4.39 -0.50
C GLY A 78 -10.47 4.01 0.73
N ASP A 79 -11.56 4.72 0.99
CA ASP A 79 -12.42 4.54 2.16
C ASP A 79 -13.35 3.31 2.03
N GLN A 80 -12.81 2.20 1.49
CA GLN A 80 -13.53 0.96 1.24
C GLN A 80 -12.69 -0.24 1.70
N PHE A 81 -13.27 -1.07 2.59
CA PHE A 81 -12.75 -2.41 2.83
C PHE A 81 -13.10 -3.30 1.63
N VAL A 82 -12.11 -3.65 0.82
CA VAL A 82 -12.29 -4.45 -0.39
C VAL A 82 -12.48 -5.91 -0.01
N ALA A 83 -13.72 -6.40 -0.12
CA ALA A 83 -14.14 -7.74 0.26
C ALA A 83 -14.94 -8.44 -0.86
N SER A 84 -14.66 -8.12 -2.12
CA SER A 84 -15.27 -8.83 -3.25
C SER A 84 -14.28 -8.95 -4.41
N THR A 85 -14.32 -10.09 -5.06
CA THR A 85 -13.52 -10.40 -6.25
C THR A 85 -13.75 -9.39 -7.37
N ALA A 86 -15.00 -9.01 -7.61
CA ALA A 86 -15.33 -8.03 -8.66
C ALA A 86 -14.67 -6.66 -8.42
N ARG A 87 -14.70 -6.16 -7.18
CA ARG A 87 -14.07 -4.88 -6.84
C ARG A 87 -12.54 -4.97 -6.91
N LYS A 88 -11.97 -6.06 -6.44
CA LYS A 88 -10.55 -6.38 -6.58
C LYS A 88 -10.09 -6.31 -8.04
N GLU A 89 -10.77 -7.04 -8.93
CA GLU A 89 -10.46 -7.10 -10.36
C GLU A 89 -10.57 -5.72 -11.03
N GLU A 90 -11.58 -4.94 -10.65
CA GLU A 90 -11.75 -3.57 -11.14
C GLU A 90 -10.57 -2.69 -10.75
N ILE A 91 -10.13 -2.70 -9.49
CA ILE A 91 -9.00 -1.92 -9.01
C ILE A 91 -7.71 -2.34 -9.74
N VAL A 92 -7.48 -3.64 -9.91
CA VAL A 92 -6.32 -4.15 -10.66
C VAL A 92 -6.35 -3.68 -12.11
N ARG A 93 -7.50 -3.77 -12.77
CA ARG A 93 -7.68 -3.36 -14.16
C ARG A 93 -7.43 -1.86 -14.37
N LEU A 94 -7.90 -1.02 -13.45
CA LEU A 94 -7.79 0.43 -13.55
C LEU A 94 -6.39 0.95 -13.19
N PHE A 95 -5.76 0.36 -12.19
CA PHE A 95 -4.59 0.96 -11.56
C PHE A 95 -3.34 0.08 -11.57
N SER A 96 -3.45 -1.21 -11.91
CA SER A 96 -2.35 -2.19 -11.81
C SER A 96 -1.73 -2.23 -10.40
N ALA A 97 -2.55 -1.99 -9.36
CA ALA A 97 -2.12 -2.01 -7.99
C ALA A 97 -1.93 -3.46 -7.49
N VAL A 98 -0.95 -3.67 -6.61
CA VAL A 98 -0.63 -5.00 -6.06
C VAL A 98 -1.32 -5.26 -4.72
N THR A 99 -1.72 -4.21 -4.02
CA THR A 99 -2.43 -4.28 -2.73
C THR A 99 -3.37 -3.10 -2.55
N CYS A 100 -4.34 -3.24 -1.63
CA CYS A 100 -5.27 -2.17 -1.27
C CYS A 100 -5.37 -1.99 0.25
N GLU A 101 -5.59 -0.74 0.66
CA GLU A 101 -5.70 -0.30 2.06
C GLU A 101 -6.48 1.02 2.14
N MET A 102 -6.53 1.69 3.30
CA MET A 102 -7.50 2.76 3.53
C MET A 102 -6.88 4.09 4.04
N GLU A 103 -5.56 4.25 4.14
CA GLU A 103 -4.95 5.44 4.77
C GLU A 103 -3.85 6.10 3.91
N ALA A 104 -3.09 5.33 3.16
CA ALA A 104 -1.90 5.81 2.47
C ALA A 104 -2.20 6.87 1.41
N GLY A 105 -3.38 6.83 0.79
CA GLY A 105 -3.80 7.82 -0.19
C GLY A 105 -3.84 9.22 0.40
N ALA A 106 -4.51 9.39 1.52
CA ALA A 106 -4.61 10.67 2.22
C ALA A 106 -3.22 11.14 2.73
N ILE A 107 -2.44 10.23 3.32
CA ILE A 107 -1.12 10.55 3.87
C ILE A 107 -0.14 10.93 2.76
N ALA A 108 -0.04 10.15 1.69
CA ALA A 108 0.85 10.42 0.56
C ALA A 108 0.47 11.73 -0.16
N HIS A 109 -0.83 12.01 -0.31
CA HIS A 109 -1.32 13.25 -0.89
C HIS A 109 -0.88 14.47 -0.05
N VAL A 110 -1.07 14.43 1.27
CA VAL A 110 -0.62 15.51 2.18
C VAL A 110 0.90 15.66 2.14
N CYS A 111 1.66 14.56 2.18
CA CYS A 111 3.12 14.59 2.07
C CYS A 111 3.57 15.22 0.74
N PHE A 112 2.92 14.85 -0.36
CA PHE A 112 3.21 15.42 -1.68
C PHE A 112 3.00 16.93 -1.71
N LEU A 113 1.86 17.43 -1.22
CA LEU A 113 1.56 18.87 -1.17
C LEU A 113 2.58 19.66 -0.33
N ASN A 114 3.10 19.04 0.73
CA ASN A 114 4.06 19.67 1.64
C ASN A 114 5.53 19.35 1.29
N ARG A 115 5.81 18.60 0.20
CA ARG A 115 7.15 18.18 -0.22
C ARG A 115 7.89 17.39 0.86
N ILE A 116 7.16 16.58 1.62
CA ILE A 116 7.69 15.69 2.65
C ILE A 116 7.89 14.30 2.04
N PRO A 117 9.10 13.71 2.12
CA PRO A 117 9.32 12.33 1.71
C PRO A 117 8.38 11.39 2.45
N CYS A 118 7.76 10.45 1.73
CA CYS A 118 6.82 9.50 2.28
C CYS A 118 7.19 8.07 1.86
N ALA A 119 7.18 7.14 2.80
CA ALA A 119 7.30 5.72 2.55
C ALA A 119 6.09 4.98 3.13
N VAL A 120 5.64 3.93 2.44
CA VAL A 120 4.50 3.11 2.86
C VAL A 120 4.90 1.64 2.89
N ILE A 121 4.61 0.99 4.02
CA ILE A 121 4.85 -0.43 4.27
C ILE A 121 3.49 -1.06 4.58
N ARG A 122 3.15 -2.15 3.90
CA ARG A 122 1.92 -2.91 4.17
C ARG A 122 2.22 -4.39 4.29
N SER A 123 1.77 -5.02 5.36
CA SER A 123 1.80 -6.47 5.50
C SER A 123 0.45 -7.05 5.10
N ILE A 124 0.49 -8.10 4.27
CA ILE A 124 -0.72 -8.72 3.75
C ILE A 124 -1.46 -9.46 4.85
N SER A 125 -2.70 -9.09 5.10
CA SER A 125 -3.60 -9.72 6.07
C SER A 125 -4.67 -10.59 5.44
N ASP A 126 -5.03 -10.33 4.18
CA ASP A 126 -6.14 -10.98 3.50
C ASP A 126 -6.01 -10.93 1.97
N GLY A 127 -6.93 -11.59 1.28
CA GLY A 127 -6.92 -11.72 -0.18
C GLY A 127 -7.71 -10.64 -0.94
N GLY A 128 -8.33 -9.67 -0.26
CA GLY A 128 -9.18 -8.66 -0.91
C GLY A 128 -10.39 -9.26 -1.64
N ASN A 129 -10.90 -10.39 -1.17
CA ASN A 129 -12.01 -11.14 -1.75
C ASN A 129 -13.10 -11.43 -0.69
N GLU A 130 -14.04 -12.30 -1.00
CA GLU A 130 -15.17 -12.65 -0.12
C GLU A 130 -14.73 -13.29 1.22
N GLU A 131 -13.52 -13.84 1.28
CA GLU A 131 -12.92 -14.42 2.49
C GLU A 131 -12.14 -13.39 3.32
N ALA A 132 -11.94 -12.18 2.80
CA ALA A 132 -11.13 -11.13 3.43
C ALA A 132 -11.52 -10.83 4.90
N PRO A 133 -12.83 -10.74 5.28
CA PRO A 133 -13.18 -10.43 6.67
C PRO A 133 -12.66 -11.47 7.68
N MET A 134 -12.73 -12.75 7.35
CA MET A 134 -12.22 -13.83 8.21
C MET A 134 -10.70 -13.84 8.26
N SER A 135 -10.06 -13.76 7.09
CA SER A 135 -8.60 -13.75 6.98
C SER A 135 -7.99 -12.54 7.69
N TYR A 136 -8.61 -11.37 7.59
CA TYR A 136 -8.16 -10.16 8.27
C TYR A 136 -8.09 -10.34 9.79
N GLU A 137 -9.16 -10.84 10.42
CA GLU A 137 -9.18 -11.04 11.88
C GLU A 137 -8.16 -12.08 12.34
N GLU A 138 -7.99 -13.17 11.58
CA GLU A 138 -7.07 -14.25 11.91
C GLU A 138 -5.61 -13.82 11.81
N PHE A 139 -5.25 -13.09 10.73
CA PHE A 139 -3.85 -12.81 10.41
C PHE A 139 -3.38 -11.40 10.79
N LEU A 140 -4.28 -10.53 11.27
CA LEU A 140 -3.92 -9.18 11.71
C LEU A 140 -2.74 -9.14 12.71
N PRO A 141 -2.63 -10.02 13.73
CA PRO A 141 -1.50 -9.99 14.65
C PRO A 141 -0.15 -10.28 13.98
N LEU A 142 -0.11 -11.23 13.05
CA LEU A 142 1.09 -11.56 12.29
C LEU A 142 1.50 -10.39 11.37
N ALA A 143 0.56 -9.86 10.63
CA ALA A 143 0.78 -8.76 9.71
C ALA A 143 1.27 -7.49 10.43
N ALA A 144 0.66 -7.17 11.58
CA ALA A 144 1.08 -6.05 12.41
C ALA A 144 2.50 -6.23 12.96
N LYS A 145 2.85 -7.45 13.40
CA LYS A 145 4.21 -7.77 13.87
C LYS A 145 5.24 -7.56 12.77
N ASN A 146 5.05 -8.15 11.59
CA ASN A 146 5.97 -8.00 10.45
C ASN A 146 6.17 -6.53 10.07
N SER A 147 5.07 -5.78 10.03
CA SER A 147 5.07 -4.35 9.72
C SER A 147 5.89 -3.53 10.74
N ALA A 148 5.73 -3.83 12.03
CA ALA A 148 6.46 -3.16 13.11
C ALA A 148 7.96 -3.52 13.10
N GLU A 149 8.31 -4.81 12.98
CA GLU A 149 9.70 -5.27 12.94
C GLU A 149 10.47 -4.66 11.77
N LEU A 150 9.86 -4.62 10.58
CA LEU A 150 10.46 -4.01 9.40
C LEU A 150 10.64 -2.50 9.55
N THR A 151 9.65 -1.80 10.11
CA THR A 151 9.76 -0.37 10.38
C THR A 151 10.92 -0.07 11.34
N LEU A 152 11.05 -0.84 12.41
CA LEU A 152 12.14 -0.69 13.38
C LEU A 152 13.50 -1.00 12.76
N ALA A 153 13.62 -2.03 11.93
CA ALA A 153 14.86 -2.36 11.23
C ALA A 153 15.30 -1.22 10.30
N TYR A 154 14.36 -0.67 9.52
CA TYR A 154 14.63 0.47 8.67
C TYR A 154 15.07 1.71 9.47
N LEU A 155 14.39 2.04 10.58
CA LEU A 155 14.76 3.19 11.40
C LEU A 155 16.17 3.05 11.98
N LYS A 156 16.55 1.83 12.44
CA LYS A 156 17.91 1.55 12.89
C LYS A 156 18.96 1.69 11.78
N SER A 157 18.62 1.36 10.54
CA SER A 157 19.55 1.53 9.42
C SER A 157 19.89 3.00 9.16
N LEU A 158 18.97 3.93 9.49
CA LEU A 158 19.20 5.38 9.36
C LEU A 158 20.17 5.93 10.40
N GLU A 159 20.32 5.28 11.55
CA GLU A 159 21.29 5.71 12.60
C GLU A 159 22.75 5.46 12.18
N ASN A 160 22.97 4.63 11.16
CA ASN A 160 24.30 4.28 10.65
C ASN A 160 24.69 5.05 9.37
N LEU A 161 23.88 6.04 8.95
CA LEU A 161 24.15 6.93 7.82
C LEU A 161 24.72 8.27 8.30
#